data_5df568377cb7099998ab90624b8fd725
#
_entry.id   5df568377cb7099998ab90624b8fd725
#
_cell.length_a   1.000
_cell.length_b   1.000
_cell.length_c   1.000
_cell.angle_alpha   90.00
_cell.angle_beta   90.00
_cell.angle_gamma   90.00
#
_symmetry.space_group_name_H-M   'P 1'
#
loop_
_entity.id
_entity.type
_entity.pdbx_description
1 polymer ?
#
loop_
_entity_poly.entity_id
_entity_poly.type
_entity_poly.pdbx_seq_one_letter_code
_entity_poly.pdbx_strand_id
1 'polypeptide(L)'
;MDRYAINERTISEAVKGGGLLVVAQWEAKPGQADRIADILSRFLPEAQREPGAQLFLISRAKDNPAQFLFYELFRDEAAFKAHQESAHFKTYIAGEALPLLAKRERAQYALL
;
A
#
# COMPACT_ATOMS: atom_id res chain seq x y z
N MET A 1 10.61 3.06 19.37
CA MET A 1 10.70 1.89 18.49
C MET A 1 9.98 2.15 17.19
N ASP A 2 10.58 1.75 16.13
CA ASP A 2 9.97 1.86 14.82
C ASP A 2 8.84 0.83 14.70
N ARG A 3 7.62 1.27 14.42
CA ARG A 3 6.49 0.36 14.27
C ARG A 3 6.61 -0.53 13.04
N TYR A 4 7.47 -0.17 12.11
CA TYR A 4 7.69 -0.94 10.89
C TYR A 4 8.93 -1.80 10.94
N ALA A 5 9.60 -1.84 12.07
CA ALA A 5 10.55 -2.91 12.29
C ALA A 5 9.74 -4.21 12.25
N ILE A 6 9.98 -5.01 11.25
CA ILE A 6 9.28 -6.29 11.12
C ILE A 6 9.80 -7.20 12.22
N ASN A 7 8.92 -7.63 13.09
CA ASN A 7 9.27 -8.52 14.16
C ASN A 7 8.22 -9.62 14.26
N GLU A 8 8.59 -10.71 14.89
CA GLU A 8 7.72 -11.87 15.02
C GLU A 8 6.38 -11.56 15.65
N ARG A 9 6.37 -10.66 16.61
CA ARG A 9 5.16 -10.31 17.35
C ARG A 9 4.10 -9.69 16.42
N THR A 10 4.50 -8.70 15.60
CA THR A 10 3.58 -8.03 14.70
C THR A 10 3.02 -9.00 13.67
N ILE A 11 3.88 -9.82 13.08
CA ILE A 11 3.47 -10.80 12.08
C ILE A 11 2.57 -11.85 12.72
N SER A 12 2.92 -12.35 13.90
CA SER A 12 2.12 -13.34 14.61
C SER A 12 0.72 -12.82 14.94
N GLU A 13 0.63 -11.56 15.36
CA GLU A 13 -0.66 -10.95 15.66
C GLU A 13 -1.54 -10.86 14.41
N ALA A 14 -0.98 -10.46 13.27
CA ALA A 14 -1.70 -10.37 12.03
C ALA A 14 -2.19 -11.75 11.57
N VAL A 15 -1.34 -12.76 11.65
CA VAL A 15 -1.69 -14.13 11.27
C VAL A 15 -2.80 -14.68 12.17
N LYS A 16 -2.69 -14.48 13.48
CA LYS A 16 -3.71 -14.94 14.43
C LYS A 16 -5.05 -14.26 14.20
N GLY A 17 -5.03 -13.00 13.83
CA GLY A 17 -6.24 -12.24 13.55
C GLY A 17 -6.90 -12.57 12.23
N GLY A 18 -6.30 -13.47 11.44
CA GLY A 18 -6.79 -13.77 10.11
C GLY A 18 -6.58 -12.63 9.13
N GLY A 19 -5.47 -11.93 9.26
CA GLY A 19 -5.17 -10.70 8.52
C GLY A 19 -5.48 -10.76 7.03
N LEU A 20 -5.70 -9.59 6.46
CA LEU A 20 -5.96 -9.42 5.03
C LEU A 20 -4.73 -8.85 4.34
N LEU A 21 -4.21 -9.56 3.35
CA LEU A 21 -3.13 -9.08 2.51
C LEU A 21 -3.70 -8.53 1.22
N VAL A 22 -3.38 -7.28 0.91
CA VAL A 22 -3.75 -6.65 -0.36
C VAL A 22 -2.47 -6.41 -1.15
N VAL A 23 -2.44 -6.92 -2.38
CA VAL A 23 -1.31 -6.71 -3.29
C VAL A 23 -1.82 -5.92 -4.48
N ALA A 24 -1.20 -4.76 -4.74
CA ALA A 24 -1.56 -3.93 -5.87
C ALA A 24 -0.37 -3.77 -6.81
N GLN A 25 -0.64 -3.74 -8.10
CA GLN A 25 0.37 -3.51 -9.13
C GLN A 25 -0.09 -2.35 -10.00
N TRP A 26 0.82 -1.38 -10.17
CA TRP A 26 0.55 -0.19 -10.97
C TRP A 26 1.54 -0.08 -12.11
N GLU A 27 1.06 0.42 -13.24
CA GLU A 27 1.93 0.85 -14.33
C GLU A 27 1.64 2.32 -14.63
N ALA A 28 2.69 3.14 -14.60
CA ALA A 28 2.60 4.56 -14.90
C ALA A 28 2.39 4.80 -16.39
N LYS A 29 1.64 5.84 -16.72
CA LYS A 29 1.63 6.37 -18.09
C LYS A 29 3.02 6.85 -18.47
N PRO A 30 3.37 6.87 -19.76
CA PRO A 30 4.68 7.34 -20.22
C PRO A 30 5.02 8.71 -19.63
N GLY A 31 6.22 8.82 -19.06
CA GLY A 31 6.70 10.06 -18.50
C GLY A 31 6.19 10.42 -17.11
N GLN A 32 5.34 9.59 -16.50
CA GLN A 32 4.72 9.91 -15.20
C GLN A 32 5.28 9.12 -14.02
N ALA A 33 6.20 8.20 -14.25
CA ALA A 33 6.68 7.31 -13.20
C ALA A 33 7.34 8.04 -12.02
N ASP A 34 8.17 9.03 -12.29
CA ASP A 34 8.85 9.76 -11.22
C ASP A 34 7.88 10.63 -10.42
N ARG A 35 6.86 11.17 -11.08
CA ARG A 35 5.83 11.93 -10.39
C ARG A 35 5.01 11.01 -9.48
N ILE A 36 4.69 9.81 -9.93
CA ILE A 36 4.01 8.82 -9.10
C ILE A 36 4.88 8.47 -7.89
N ALA A 37 6.17 8.23 -8.10
CA ALA A 37 7.08 7.93 -7.01
C ALA A 37 7.10 9.05 -5.95
N ASP A 38 7.09 10.31 -6.38
CA ASP A 38 7.02 11.45 -5.46
C ASP A 38 5.71 11.46 -4.67
N ILE A 39 4.58 11.26 -5.34
CA ILE A 39 3.28 11.21 -4.67
C ILE A 39 3.28 10.10 -3.62
N LEU A 40 3.78 8.91 -3.98
CA LEU A 40 3.80 7.77 -3.08
C LEU A 40 4.74 7.99 -1.89
N SER A 41 5.83 8.73 -2.07
CA SER A 41 6.74 9.04 -0.95
C SER A 41 6.06 9.92 0.10
N ARG A 42 5.10 10.74 -0.30
CA ARG A 42 4.31 11.56 0.62
C ARG A 42 3.14 10.78 1.23
N PHE A 43 2.57 9.86 0.48
CA PHE A 43 1.46 9.02 0.92
C PHE A 43 1.91 7.95 1.94
N LEU A 44 3.04 7.31 1.69
CA LEU A 44 3.48 6.14 2.44
C LEU A 44 3.54 6.33 3.95
N PRO A 45 4.12 7.41 4.49
CA PRO A 45 4.14 7.59 5.95
C PRO A 45 2.75 7.65 6.57
N GLU A 46 1.79 8.24 5.86
CA GLU A 46 0.41 8.33 6.35
C GLU A 46 -0.25 6.95 6.38
N ALA A 47 -0.06 6.16 5.32
CA ALA A 47 -0.58 4.80 5.28
C ALA A 47 0.02 3.94 6.38
N GLN A 48 1.32 4.09 6.62
CA GLN A 48 2.02 3.34 7.65
C GLN A 48 1.57 3.69 9.07
N ARG A 49 0.97 4.86 9.28
CA ARG A 49 0.46 5.25 10.60
C ARG A 49 -0.94 4.75 10.89
N GLU A 50 -1.61 4.14 9.94
CA GLU A 50 -2.97 3.64 10.16
C GLU A 50 -2.95 2.52 11.21
N PRO A 51 -3.84 2.59 12.21
CA PRO A 51 -3.82 1.59 13.28
C PRO A 51 -4.00 0.15 12.83
N GLY A 52 -4.76 -0.05 11.76
CA GLY A 52 -5.03 -1.40 11.23
C GLY A 52 -4.02 -1.88 10.21
N ALA A 53 -3.04 -1.06 9.80
CA ALA A 53 -2.00 -1.45 8.87
C ALA A 53 -0.84 -2.09 9.64
N GLN A 54 -0.70 -3.41 9.50
CA GLN A 54 0.36 -4.16 10.17
C GLN A 54 1.68 -4.05 9.40
N LEU A 55 1.61 -4.00 8.08
CA LEU A 55 2.76 -3.80 7.22
C LEU A 55 2.26 -3.10 5.96
N PHE A 56 2.96 -2.06 5.54
CA PHE A 56 2.61 -1.34 4.33
C PHE A 56 3.90 -0.97 3.60
N LEU A 57 4.15 -1.63 2.48
CA LEU A 57 5.36 -1.41 1.68
C LEU A 57 4.96 -1.04 0.26
N ILE A 58 5.71 -0.10 -0.31
CA ILE A 58 5.59 0.25 -1.72
C ILE A 58 6.98 0.09 -2.33
N SER A 59 7.04 -0.59 -3.46
CA SER A 59 8.30 -0.82 -4.16
C SER A 59 8.15 -0.49 -5.63
N ARG A 60 9.27 -0.26 -6.27
CA ARG A 60 9.37 0.04 -7.69
C ARG A 60 10.18 -1.06 -8.34
N ALA A 61 9.75 -1.57 -9.48
CA ALA A 61 10.48 -2.65 -10.15
C ALA A 61 11.88 -2.18 -10.54
N LYS A 62 12.87 -3.04 -10.30
CA LYS A 62 14.28 -2.67 -10.54
C LYS A 62 14.60 -2.50 -12.01
N ASP A 63 13.94 -3.27 -12.87
CA ASP A 63 14.19 -3.28 -14.31
C ASP A 63 13.11 -2.56 -15.12
N ASN A 64 12.09 -2.01 -14.45
CA ASN A 64 11.04 -1.25 -15.12
C ASN A 64 10.53 -0.15 -14.21
N PRO A 65 11.07 1.07 -14.30
CA PRO A 65 10.73 2.16 -13.38
C PRO A 65 9.28 2.64 -13.48
N ALA A 66 8.51 2.20 -14.47
CA ALA A 66 7.09 2.52 -14.58
C ALA A 66 6.21 1.59 -13.75
N GLN A 67 6.76 0.52 -13.20
CA GLN A 67 5.98 -0.45 -12.44
C GLN A 67 6.20 -0.34 -10.93
N PHE A 68 5.09 -0.37 -10.19
CA PHE A 68 5.09 -0.28 -8.73
C PHE A 68 4.31 -1.45 -8.15
N LEU A 69 4.75 -1.93 -7.00
CA LEU A 69 4.09 -2.99 -6.26
C LEU A 69 3.80 -2.51 -4.85
N PHE A 70 2.55 -2.73 -4.42
CA PHE A 70 2.11 -2.45 -3.05
C PHE A 70 1.91 -3.77 -2.33
N TYR A 71 2.42 -3.86 -1.12
CA TYR A 71 2.25 -5.02 -0.25
C TYR A 71 1.66 -4.49 1.05
N GLU A 72 0.37 -4.76 1.28
CA GLU A 72 -0.40 -4.11 2.33
C GLU A 72 -1.04 -5.16 3.21
N LEU A 73 -0.54 -5.31 4.42
CA LEU A 73 -1.09 -6.27 5.38
C LEU A 73 -1.94 -5.52 6.38
N PHE A 74 -3.24 -5.79 6.37
CA PHE A 74 -4.21 -5.19 7.28
C PHE A 74 -4.65 -6.20 8.33
N ARG A 75 -5.03 -5.70 9.50
CA ARG A 75 -5.53 -6.53 10.59
C ARG A 75 -6.79 -7.28 10.18
N ASP A 76 -7.68 -6.64 9.41
CA ASP A 76 -8.95 -7.18 8.96
C ASP A 76 -9.53 -6.35 7.81
N GLU A 77 -10.70 -6.76 7.32
CA GLU A 77 -11.36 -6.04 6.22
C GLU A 77 -11.80 -4.63 6.63
N ALA A 78 -12.18 -4.44 7.88
CA ALA A 78 -12.57 -3.12 8.37
C ALA A 78 -11.39 -2.15 8.31
N ALA A 79 -10.18 -2.61 8.61
CA ALA A 79 -8.97 -1.81 8.51
C ALA A 79 -8.66 -1.43 7.04
N PHE A 80 -8.87 -2.34 6.11
CA PHE A 80 -8.70 -2.04 4.69
C PHE A 80 -9.73 -1.01 4.22
N LYS A 81 -10.98 -1.15 4.64
CA LYS A 81 -12.02 -0.19 4.31
C LYS A 81 -11.67 1.19 4.87
N ALA A 82 -11.23 1.26 6.12
CA ALA A 82 -10.79 2.52 6.73
C ALA A 82 -9.65 3.17 5.95
N HIS A 83 -8.70 2.35 5.45
CA HIS A 83 -7.62 2.82 4.59
C HIS A 83 -8.17 3.50 3.32
N GLN A 84 -9.11 2.86 2.64
CA GLN A 84 -9.68 3.40 1.42
C GLN A 84 -10.51 4.67 1.66
N GLU A 85 -11.05 4.84 2.86
CA GLU A 85 -11.83 6.01 3.24
C GLU A 85 -10.99 7.13 3.86
N SER A 86 -9.70 6.90 4.06
CA SER A 86 -8.82 7.87 4.70
C SER A 86 -8.61 9.12 3.84
N ALA A 87 -8.32 10.24 4.52
CA ALA A 87 -8.04 11.50 3.83
C ALA A 87 -6.81 11.37 2.93
N HIS A 88 -5.76 10.69 3.39
CA HIS A 88 -4.55 10.54 2.60
C HIS A 88 -4.76 9.66 1.36
N PHE A 89 -5.60 8.62 1.45
CA PHE A 89 -5.94 7.83 0.27
C PHE A 89 -6.68 8.69 -0.76
N LYS A 90 -7.67 9.45 -0.31
CA LYS A 90 -8.45 10.31 -1.21
C LYS A 90 -7.61 11.39 -1.84
N THR A 91 -6.71 12.00 -1.08
CA THR A 91 -5.85 13.07 -1.58
C THR A 91 -4.79 12.57 -2.53
N TYR A 92 -3.96 11.63 -2.08
CA TYR A 92 -2.79 11.21 -2.84
C TYR A 92 -3.10 10.15 -3.87
N ILE A 93 -3.91 9.17 -3.54
CA ILE A 93 -4.18 8.05 -4.45
C ILE A 93 -5.26 8.44 -5.45
N ALA A 94 -6.47 8.68 -4.96
CA ALA A 94 -7.60 8.99 -5.86
C ALA A 94 -7.41 10.33 -6.55
N GLY A 95 -6.93 11.35 -5.82
CA GLY A 95 -6.83 12.71 -6.34
C GLY A 95 -5.63 12.96 -7.24
N GLU A 96 -4.48 12.35 -6.96
CA GLU A 96 -3.25 12.66 -7.69
C GLU A 96 -2.70 11.50 -8.51
N ALA A 97 -2.59 10.31 -7.92
CA ALA A 97 -1.88 9.19 -8.56
C ALA A 97 -2.70 8.46 -9.62
N LEU A 98 -3.95 8.13 -9.33
CA LEU A 98 -4.75 7.30 -10.25
C LEU A 98 -4.85 7.86 -11.67
N PRO A 99 -5.02 9.18 -11.87
CA PRO A 99 -5.05 9.73 -13.24
C PRO A 99 -3.76 9.53 -14.04
N LEU A 100 -2.65 9.23 -13.35
CA LEU A 100 -1.33 9.07 -13.98
C LEU A 100 -1.04 7.61 -14.33
N LEU A 101 -1.96 6.70 -14.06
CA LEU A 101 -1.75 5.27 -14.27
C LEU A 101 -2.27 4.81 -15.62
N ALA A 102 -1.46 4.02 -16.33
CA ALA A 102 -1.89 3.30 -17.52
C ALA A 102 -2.61 2.01 -17.13
N LYS A 103 -2.23 1.39 -16.00
CA LYS A 103 -2.78 0.11 -15.58
C LYS A 103 -2.75 0.01 -14.05
N ARG A 104 -3.78 -0.62 -13.51
CA ARG A 104 -3.89 -0.88 -12.06
C ARG A 104 -4.55 -2.23 -11.84
N GLU A 105 -3.90 -3.07 -11.05
CA GLU A 105 -4.44 -4.36 -10.64
C GLU A 105 -4.35 -4.48 -9.13
N ARG A 106 -5.31 -5.17 -8.53
CA ARG A 106 -5.35 -5.35 -7.08
C ARG A 106 -5.97 -6.70 -6.75
N ALA A 107 -5.37 -7.42 -5.82
CA ALA A 107 -5.86 -8.71 -5.36
C ALA A 107 -5.81 -8.78 -3.83
N GLN A 108 -6.75 -9.50 -3.26
CA GLN A 108 -6.84 -9.70 -1.82
C GLN A 108 -6.58 -11.17 -1.50
N TYR A 109 -5.86 -11.40 -0.40
CA TYR A 109 -5.47 -12.73 0.04
C TYR A 109 -5.74 -12.86 1.53
N ALA A 110 -6.30 -14.00 1.91
CA ALA A 110 -6.44 -14.36 3.31
C ALA A 110 -5.16 -15.07 3.75
N LEU A 111 -4.64 -14.71 4.92
CA LEU A 111 -3.47 -15.40 5.45
C LEU A 111 -3.85 -16.81 5.92
N LEU A 112 -2.93 -17.74 5.74
CA LEU A 112 -3.12 -19.11 6.21
C LEU A 112 -2.79 -19.25 7.70
#